data_d37b81165e47f60e08f3d546ff873977
#
_entry.id   d37b81165e47f60e08f3d546ff873977
#
_cell.length_a   1.000
_cell.length_b   1.000
_cell.length_c   1.000
_cell.angle_alpha   90.00
_cell.angle_beta   90.00
_cell.angle_gamma   90.00
#
_symmetry.space_group_name_H-M   'P 1'
#
loop_
_entity.id
_entity.type
_entity.pdbx_description
1 polymer ?
#
loop_
_entity_poly.entity_id
_entity_poly.type
_entity_poly.pdbx_seq_one_letter_code
_entity_poly.pdbx_strand_id
1 'polypeptide(L)'
;MSKEKLQAALSKQGAFGKDIDLSQYDNNDIAHVQSEADISEAGKALMEHVGIELNAENRSASFIQVDNTALEPKIKAQTPLELMNTGKAAEKYPELVEKYWWKAVAPDTDKYTAVTALEKENGYFIRVKAGEKITYPLQACIFISHEEQLQRVHNIVIVEDGAELNVITGCS
;
A
#
# COMPACT_ATOMS: atom_id res chain seq x y z
N MET A 1 -2.88 12.38 17.02
CA MET A 1 -3.05 13.77 16.49
C MET A 1 -4.53 14.13 16.51
N SER A 2 -4.91 15.42 16.73
CA SER A 2 -6.32 15.78 16.78
C SER A 2 -6.90 15.92 15.35
N LYS A 3 -8.21 15.66 15.23
CA LYS A 3 -8.93 15.78 13.95
C LYS A 3 -8.87 17.20 13.40
N GLU A 4 -8.87 18.22 14.28
CA GLU A 4 -8.78 19.63 13.88
C GLU A 4 -7.44 19.96 13.18
N LYS A 5 -6.32 19.38 13.64
CA LYS A 5 -5.01 19.55 12.98
C LYS A 5 -4.99 18.95 11.59
N LEU A 6 -5.56 17.75 11.41
CA LEU A 6 -5.68 17.13 10.09
C LEU A 6 -6.58 17.94 9.17
N GLN A 7 -7.72 18.43 9.67
CA GLN A 7 -8.62 19.30 8.90
C GLN A 7 -7.92 20.59 8.44
N ALA A 8 -7.13 21.21 9.31
CA ALA A 8 -6.34 22.39 8.94
C ALA A 8 -5.28 22.08 7.88
N ALA A 9 -4.74 20.85 7.87
CA ALA A 9 -3.73 20.43 6.89
C ALA A 9 -4.30 20.18 5.49
N LEU A 10 -5.62 20.00 5.33
CA LEU A 10 -6.26 19.85 4.01
C LEU A 10 -6.12 21.12 3.12
N SER A 11 -5.86 22.29 3.72
CA SER A 11 -5.58 23.52 2.97
C SER A 11 -4.10 23.71 2.59
N LYS A 12 -3.20 22.84 3.06
CA LYS A 12 -1.78 22.91 2.72
C LYS A 12 -1.56 22.38 1.31
N GLN A 13 -0.66 23.03 0.59
CA GLN A 13 -0.20 22.51 -0.71
C GLN A 13 0.67 21.26 -0.52
N GLY A 14 0.74 20.44 -1.57
CA GLY A 14 1.70 19.34 -1.64
C GLY A 14 3.14 19.85 -1.52
N ALA A 15 3.98 19.11 -0.82
CA ALA A 15 5.38 19.48 -0.63
C ALA A 15 6.18 19.47 -1.95
N PHE A 16 5.75 18.71 -2.94
CA PHE A 16 6.43 18.53 -4.22
C PHE A 16 5.44 18.49 -5.39
N GLY A 17 5.87 18.99 -6.54
CA GLY A 17 5.13 18.93 -7.79
C GLY A 17 4.00 19.98 -7.90
N LYS A 18 3.18 19.80 -8.94
CA LYS A 18 1.99 20.63 -9.15
C LYS A 18 0.91 20.26 -8.14
N ASP A 19 0.35 21.24 -7.51
CA ASP A 19 -0.75 21.00 -6.58
C ASP A 19 -2.02 20.55 -7.33
N ILE A 20 -2.65 19.49 -6.86
CA ILE A 20 -3.83 18.86 -7.48
C ILE A 20 -5.06 19.23 -6.65
N ASP A 21 -6.15 19.53 -7.32
CA ASP A 21 -7.46 19.70 -6.67
C ASP A 21 -8.09 18.35 -6.40
N LEU A 22 -8.02 17.88 -5.15
CA LEU A 22 -8.54 16.58 -4.74
C LEU A 22 -10.07 16.47 -4.84
N SER A 23 -10.80 17.58 -4.96
CA SER A 23 -12.26 17.54 -5.12
C SER A 23 -12.71 17.00 -6.48
N GLN A 24 -11.78 16.91 -7.44
CA GLN A 24 -12.04 16.34 -8.77
C GLN A 24 -11.87 14.81 -8.82
N TYR A 25 -11.49 14.20 -7.70
CA TYR A 25 -11.22 12.77 -7.63
C TYR A 25 -12.22 12.07 -6.73
N ASP A 26 -12.68 10.91 -7.16
CA ASP A 26 -13.58 10.04 -6.41
C ASP A 26 -12.77 8.97 -5.65
N ASN A 27 -13.28 8.55 -4.51
CA ASN A 27 -12.73 7.45 -3.72
C ASN A 27 -13.66 6.22 -3.66
N ASN A 28 -14.66 6.17 -4.52
CA ASN A 28 -15.55 5.03 -4.64
C ASN A 28 -14.87 3.91 -5.41
N ASP A 29 -14.84 2.71 -4.85
CA ASP A 29 -14.42 1.51 -5.57
C ASP A 29 -15.47 1.15 -6.63
N ILE A 30 -15.16 1.40 -7.89
CA ILE A 30 -16.03 1.02 -9.01
C ILE A 30 -15.82 -0.45 -9.38
N ALA A 31 -14.57 -0.92 -9.31
CA ALA A 31 -14.25 -2.30 -9.59
C ALA A 31 -14.52 -3.19 -8.36
N HIS A 32 -15.47 -4.11 -8.49
CA HIS A 32 -15.70 -5.15 -7.48
C HIS A 32 -14.68 -6.27 -7.62
N VAL A 33 -13.40 -5.97 -7.33
CA VAL A 33 -12.30 -6.93 -7.44
C VAL A 33 -12.12 -7.62 -6.09
N GLN A 34 -12.33 -8.92 -6.04
CA GLN A 34 -12.10 -9.76 -4.85
C GLN A 34 -10.90 -10.68 -5.02
N SER A 35 -10.50 -10.92 -6.26
CA SER A 35 -9.38 -11.80 -6.61
C SER A 35 -8.69 -11.30 -7.87
N GLU A 36 -7.51 -11.83 -8.17
CA GLU A 36 -6.80 -11.53 -9.43
C GLU A 36 -7.59 -11.95 -10.67
N ALA A 37 -8.52 -12.90 -10.56
CA ALA A 37 -9.37 -13.34 -11.66
C ALA A 37 -10.36 -12.24 -12.10
N ASP A 38 -10.71 -11.34 -11.20
CA ASP A 38 -11.64 -10.23 -11.46
C ASP A 38 -10.94 -9.03 -12.13
N ILE A 39 -9.60 -9.03 -12.18
CA ILE A 39 -8.82 -7.99 -12.87
C ILE A 39 -8.97 -8.20 -14.38
N SER A 40 -9.33 -7.14 -15.09
CA SER A 40 -9.47 -7.19 -16.56
C SER A 40 -8.15 -7.57 -17.24
N GLU A 41 -8.21 -8.18 -18.43
CA GLU A 41 -7.01 -8.50 -19.20
C GLU A 41 -6.16 -7.26 -19.53
N ALA A 42 -6.80 -6.12 -19.76
CA ALA A 42 -6.10 -4.84 -19.94
C ALA A 42 -5.38 -4.41 -18.66
N GLY A 43 -6.01 -4.56 -17.50
CA GLY A 43 -5.39 -4.29 -16.19
C GLY A 43 -4.19 -5.20 -15.93
N LYS A 44 -4.32 -6.51 -16.20
CA LYS A 44 -3.20 -7.46 -16.09
C LYS A 44 -2.03 -7.07 -16.99
N ALA A 45 -2.30 -6.69 -18.25
CA ALA A 45 -1.28 -6.25 -19.18
C ALA A 45 -0.56 -4.96 -18.71
N LEU A 46 -1.28 -4.02 -18.10
CA LEU A 46 -0.69 -2.83 -17.50
C LEU A 46 0.20 -3.18 -16.31
N MET A 47 -0.24 -4.08 -15.43
CA MET A 47 0.57 -4.57 -14.30
C MET A 47 1.86 -5.22 -14.80
N GLU A 48 1.79 -6.08 -15.81
CA GLU A 48 2.97 -6.71 -16.42
C GLU A 48 3.90 -5.67 -17.05
N HIS A 49 3.36 -4.65 -17.70
CA HIS A 49 4.15 -3.57 -18.26
C HIS A 49 5.00 -2.81 -17.23
N VAL A 50 4.50 -2.67 -16.00
CA VAL A 50 5.25 -2.04 -14.89
C VAL A 50 6.06 -3.07 -14.06
N GLY A 51 6.21 -4.30 -14.56
CA GLY A 51 7.08 -5.32 -13.96
C GLY A 51 6.43 -6.16 -12.85
N ILE A 52 5.10 -6.12 -12.73
CA ILE A 52 4.35 -6.99 -11.81
C ILE A 52 3.97 -8.27 -12.53
N GLU A 53 4.43 -9.38 -12.00
CA GLU A 53 4.18 -10.71 -12.56
C GLU A 53 3.15 -11.45 -11.70
N LEU A 54 1.96 -11.72 -12.23
CA LEU A 54 0.86 -12.33 -11.47
C LEU A 54 1.14 -13.77 -11.04
N ASN A 55 1.95 -14.51 -11.80
CA ASN A 55 2.31 -15.92 -11.54
C ASN A 55 3.82 -16.14 -11.41
N ALA A 56 4.54 -15.19 -10.83
CA ALA A 56 6.00 -15.23 -10.78
C ALA A 56 6.56 -16.27 -9.80
N GLU A 57 7.24 -17.27 -10.32
CA GLU A 57 7.96 -18.25 -9.49
C GLU A 57 9.15 -17.62 -8.74
N ASN A 58 9.70 -16.53 -9.25
CA ASN A 58 10.85 -15.81 -8.71
C ASN A 58 10.46 -14.63 -7.79
N ARG A 59 9.25 -14.63 -7.25
CA ARG A 59 8.80 -13.70 -6.19
C ARG A 59 8.62 -14.45 -4.87
N SER A 60 9.00 -13.83 -3.77
CA SER A 60 8.78 -14.36 -2.42
C SER A 60 7.33 -14.18 -1.97
N ALA A 61 6.73 -13.08 -2.36
CA ALA A 61 5.35 -12.76 -2.07
C ALA A 61 4.81 -11.71 -3.05
N SER A 62 3.48 -11.60 -3.11
CA SER A 62 2.77 -10.61 -3.92
C SER A 62 1.66 -9.95 -3.12
N PHE A 63 1.63 -8.63 -3.14
CA PHE A 63 0.54 -7.80 -2.66
C PHE A 63 -0.04 -7.03 -3.83
N ILE A 64 -1.35 -7.09 -4.00
CA ILE A 64 -2.07 -6.34 -5.03
C ILE A 64 -3.20 -5.56 -4.35
N GLN A 65 -3.27 -4.28 -4.62
CA GLN A 65 -4.40 -3.43 -4.26
C GLN A 65 -4.95 -2.81 -5.53
N VAL A 66 -6.25 -2.99 -5.75
CA VAL A 66 -7.00 -2.36 -6.84
C VAL A 66 -7.88 -1.29 -6.22
N ASP A 67 -7.72 -0.05 -6.65
CA ASP A 67 -8.35 1.13 -6.05
C ASP A 67 -8.14 1.13 -4.51
N ASN A 68 -9.19 1.09 -3.70
CA ASN A 68 -9.08 0.99 -2.25
C ASN A 68 -9.31 -0.44 -1.72
N THR A 69 -9.30 -1.46 -2.58
CA THR A 69 -9.48 -2.87 -2.19
C THR A 69 -8.16 -3.65 -2.29
N ALA A 70 -7.61 -4.04 -1.14
CA ALA A 70 -6.46 -4.94 -1.10
C ALA A 70 -6.91 -6.39 -1.26
N LEU A 71 -6.34 -7.09 -2.24
CA LEU A 71 -6.55 -8.53 -2.42
C LEU A 71 -5.81 -9.32 -1.32
N GLU A 72 -6.21 -10.59 -1.13
CA GLU A 72 -5.50 -11.46 -0.20
C GLU A 72 -4.06 -11.69 -0.70
N PRO A 73 -3.03 -11.35 0.10
CA PRO A 73 -1.65 -11.49 -0.32
C PRO A 73 -1.27 -12.95 -0.57
N LYS A 74 -0.47 -13.19 -1.60
CA LYS A 74 0.14 -14.48 -1.86
C LYS A 74 1.55 -14.51 -1.27
N ILE A 75 1.85 -15.49 -0.45
CA ILE A 75 3.18 -15.70 0.12
C ILE A 75 3.64 -17.09 -0.28
N LYS A 76 4.84 -17.18 -0.88
CA LYS A 76 5.45 -18.44 -1.25
C LYS A 76 5.70 -19.28 0.01
N ALA A 77 5.41 -20.58 -0.07
CA ALA A 77 5.58 -21.49 1.07
C ALA A 77 6.98 -21.36 1.69
N GLN A 78 7.02 -21.41 3.03
CA GLN A 78 8.24 -21.30 3.84
C GLN A 78 9.00 -19.96 3.74
N THR A 79 8.41 -18.92 3.16
CA THR A 79 9.03 -17.59 3.17
C THR A 79 8.85 -16.95 4.55
N PRO A 80 9.93 -16.57 5.25
CA PRO A 80 9.85 -16.07 6.63
C PRO A 80 9.54 -14.57 6.66
N LEU A 81 8.43 -14.17 6.04
CA LEU A 81 7.93 -12.80 6.07
C LEU A 81 6.45 -12.75 6.45
N GLU A 82 6.03 -11.63 6.97
CA GLU A 82 4.64 -11.31 7.24
C GLU A 82 4.19 -10.25 6.24
N LEU A 83 3.10 -10.51 5.53
CA LEU A 83 2.52 -9.61 4.54
C LEU A 83 1.00 -9.62 4.69
N MET A 84 0.42 -8.43 4.84
CA MET A 84 -1.02 -8.24 4.94
C MET A 84 -1.37 -6.77 4.65
N ASN A 85 -2.65 -6.44 4.51
CA ASN A 85 -3.02 -5.03 4.48
C ASN A 85 -2.84 -4.39 5.87
N THR A 86 -2.72 -3.06 5.90
CA THR A 86 -2.48 -2.29 7.13
C THR A 86 -3.62 -2.41 8.13
N GLY A 87 -4.87 -2.56 7.69
CA GLY A 87 -6.02 -2.80 8.56
C GLY A 87 -5.90 -4.13 9.32
N LYS A 88 -5.63 -5.24 8.63
CA LYS A 88 -5.36 -6.54 9.27
C LYS A 88 -4.14 -6.49 10.20
N ALA A 89 -3.11 -5.73 9.83
CA ALA A 89 -1.93 -5.56 10.68
C ALA A 89 -2.26 -4.83 11.99
N ALA A 90 -3.11 -3.80 11.93
CA ALA A 90 -3.55 -3.06 13.12
C ALA A 90 -4.36 -3.95 14.09
N GLU A 91 -5.15 -4.89 13.56
CA GLU A 91 -5.88 -5.86 14.37
C GLU A 91 -4.95 -6.91 14.99
N LYS A 92 -4.00 -7.43 14.20
CA LYS A 92 -3.12 -8.53 14.61
C LYS A 92 -1.94 -8.09 15.48
N TYR A 93 -1.41 -6.91 15.21
CA TYR A 93 -0.20 -6.36 15.86
C TYR A 93 -0.42 -4.91 16.30
N PRO A 94 -1.42 -4.60 17.15
CA PRO A 94 -1.80 -3.23 17.48
C PRO A 94 -0.64 -2.41 18.06
N GLU A 95 0.15 -2.97 18.99
CA GLU A 95 1.29 -2.27 19.59
C GLU A 95 2.41 -1.98 18.58
N LEU A 96 2.65 -2.92 17.66
CA LEU A 96 3.68 -2.76 16.64
C LEU A 96 3.28 -1.72 15.61
N VAL A 97 2.02 -1.75 15.17
CA VAL A 97 1.47 -0.74 14.25
C VAL A 97 1.51 0.63 14.91
N GLU A 98 1.03 0.79 16.15
CA GLU A 98 1.06 2.06 16.87
C GLU A 98 2.48 2.62 16.99
N LYS A 99 3.47 1.76 17.21
CA LYS A 99 4.88 2.16 17.30
C LYS A 99 5.38 2.83 16.02
N TYR A 100 4.93 2.40 14.83
CA TYR A 100 5.44 2.87 13.53
C TYR A 100 4.45 3.73 12.74
N TRP A 101 3.15 3.75 13.12
CA TRP A 101 2.09 4.47 12.43
C TRP A 101 2.38 5.96 12.40
N TRP A 102 2.44 6.53 11.20
CA TRP A 102 2.76 7.94 10.98
C TRP A 102 4.05 8.43 11.67
N LYS A 103 5.08 7.60 11.77
CA LYS A 103 6.36 8.00 12.38
C LYS A 103 7.39 8.49 11.37
N ALA A 104 7.41 7.89 10.17
CA ALA A 104 8.33 8.30 9.10
C ALA A 104 7.85 9.57 8.39
N VAL A 105 6.53 9.74 8.25
CA VAL A 105 5.88 10.90 7.64
C VAL A 105 4.83 11.42 8.60
N ALA A 106 4.80 12.73 8.86
CA ALA A 106 3.75 13.31 9.69
C ALA A 106 2.43 13.40 8.91
N PRO A 107 1.30 13.00 9.50
CA PRO A 107 0.02 12.96 8.79
C PRO A 107 -0.57 14.35 8.51
N ASP A 108 0.02 15.42 9.03
CA ASP A 108 -0.34 16.82 8.77
C ASP A 108 0.72 17.56 7.95
N THR A 109 1.58 16.84 7.25
CA THR A 109 2.62 17.44 6.39
C THR A 109 2.00 18.29 5.30
N ASP A 110 1.04 17.74 4.58
CA ASP A 110 0.30 18.39 3.50
C ASP A 110 -1.13 17.82 3.37
N LYS A 111 -1.88 18.26 2.36
CA LYS A 111 -3.24 17.78 2.13
C LYS A 111 -3.31 16.30 1.77
N TYR A 112 -2.30 15.74 1.11
CA TYR A 112 -2.29 14.33 0.69
C TYR A 112 -2.13 13.40 1.89
N THR A 113 -1.20 13.73 2.78
CA THR A 113 -1.02 12.98 4.04
C THR A 113 -2.24 13.16 4.95
N ALA A 114 -2.82 14.37 4.99
CA ALA A 114 -4.00 14.65 5.81
C ALA A 114 -5.24 13.90 5.34
N VAL A 115 -5.54 13.87 4.04
CA VAL A 115 -6.69 13.14 3.51
C VAL A 115 -6.54 11.63 3.74
N THR A 116 -5.32 11.10 3.57
CA THR A 116 -5.04 9.69 3.87
C THR A 116 -5.26 9.36 5.34
N ALA A 117 -4.88 10.27 6.26
CA ALA A 117 -5.02 10.05 7.69
C ALA A 117 -6.44 10.29 8.24
N LEU A 118 -7.29 11.04 7.52
CA LEU A 118 -8.69 11.28 7.91
C LEU A 118 -9.63 10.15 7.51
N GLU A 119 -9.23 9.36 6.53
CA GLU A 119 -10.01 8.28 5.96
C GLU A 119 -9.48 6.90 6.41
N LYS A 120 -10.18 5.84 5.98
CA LYS A 120 -9.70 4.48 6.21
C LYS A 120 -8.45 4.25 5.37
N GLU A 121 -7.36 3.93 6.02
CA GLU A 121 -6.09 3.71 5.39
C GLU A 121 -6.00 2.31 4.79
N ASN A 122 -5.48 2.24 3.58
CA ASN A 122 -5.10 1.03 2.88
C ASN A 122 -3.59 1.02 2.65
N GLY A 123 -3.09 -0.03 2.07
CA GLY A 123 -1.69 -0.26 1.84
C GLY A 123 -1.23 -1.58 2.44
N TYR A 124 0.06 -1.85 2.36
CA TYR A 124 0.64 -3.09 2.85
C TYR A 124 1.43 -2.89 4.14
N PHE A 125 1.35 -3.93 4.97
CA PHE A 125 2.25 -4.13 6.08
C PHE A 125 3.17 -5.29 5.74
N ILE A 126 4.47 -5.04 5.76
CA ILE A 126 5.52 -6.04 5.56
C ILE A 126 6.39 -6.08 6.81
N ARG A 127 6.67 -7.29 7.30
CA ARG A 127 7.63 -7.49 8.37
C ARG A 127 8.54 -8.67 8.08
N VAL A 128 9.84 -8.45 8.17
CA VAL A 128 10.86 -9.50 8.16
C VAL A 128 11.56 -9.50 9.52
N LYS A 129 11.52 -10.64 10.21
CA LYS A 129 12.07 -10.77 11.56
C LYS A 129 13.59 -10.78 11.55
N ALA A 130 14.18 -10.48 12.71
CA ALA A 130 15.62 -10.37 12.87
C ALA A 130 16.38 -11.61 12.33
N GLY A 131 17.41 -11.34 11.53
CA GLY A 131 18.29 -12.35 10.93
C GLY A 131 17.74 -13.08 9.72
N GLU A 132 16.45 -12.89 9.36
CA GLU A 132 15.84 -13.56 8.21
C GLU A 132 16.26 -12.89 6.90
N LYS A 133 16.52 -13.71 5.87
CA LYS A 133 16.91 -13.23 4.54
C LYS A 133 15.94 -13.72 3.49
N ILE A 134 15.29 -12.77 2.82
CA ILE A 134 14.31 -13.07 1.78
C ILE A 134 15.04 -13.18 0.44
N THR A 135 15.12 -14.38 -0.10
CA THR A 135 15.92 -14.70 -1.31
C THR A 135 15.37 -14.04 -2.56
N TYR A 136 14.06 -14.14 -2.79
CA TYR A 136 13.41 -13.53 -3.94
C TYR A 136 12.72 -12.22 -3.53
N PRO A 137 12.63 -11.21 -4.42
CA PRO A 137 11.95 -9.99 -4.09
C PRO A 137 10.46 -10.22 -3.81
N LEU A 138 9.91 -9.46 -2.88
CA LEU A 138 8.47 -9.27 -2.74
C LEU A 138 8.02 -8.26 -3.80
N GLN A 139 6.88 -8.47 -4.43
CA GLN A 139 6.25 -7.46 -5.29
C GLN A 139 5.01 -6.87 -4.63
N ALA A 140 4.82 -5.56 -4.83
CA ALA A 140 3.63 -4.83 -4.41
C ALA A 140 3.11 -3.98 -5.56
N CYS A 141 1.87 -4.23 -6.00
CA CYS A 141 1.18 -3.48 -7.02
C CYS A 141 0.06 -2.64 -6.40
N ILE A 142 0.05 -1.37 -6.74
CA ILE A 142 -1.01 -0.43 -6.38
C ILE A 142 -1.60 0.05 -7.70
N PHE A 143 -2.77 -0.49 -8.05
CA PHE A 143 -3.41 -0.32 -9.34
C PHE A 143 -4.65 0.57 -9.22
N ILE A 144 -4.77 1.54 -10.12
CA ILE A 144 -5.95 2.40 -10.28
C ILE A 144 -6.71 1.92 -11.50
N SER A 145 -7.97 1.50 -11.32
CA SER A 145 -8.75 0.84 -12.36
C SER A 145 -9.40 1.82 -13.36
N HIS A 146 -9.52 3.10 -13.00
CA HIS A 146 -10.19 4.12 -13.83
C HIS A 146 -9.65 5.53 -13.55
N GLU A 147 -9.89 6.43 -14.48
CA GLU A 147 -9.53 7.84 -14.36
C GLU A 147 -10.26 8.52 -13.19
N GLU A 148 -9.68 9.59 -12.67
CA GLU A 148 -10.22 10.39 -11.55
C GLU A 148 -10.42 9.63 -10.23
N GLN A 149 -9.85 8.43 -10.09
CA GLN A 149 -9.87 7.66 -8.84
C GLN A 149 -8.86 8.21 -7.82
N LEU A 150 -9.32 8.43 -6.60
CA LEU A 150 -8.45 8.75 -5.46
C LEU A 150 -8.10 7.47 -4.70
N GLN A 151 -6.86 7.02 -4.84
CA GLN A 151 -6.33 5.91 -4.07
C GLN A 151 -5.47 6.44 -2.91
N ARG A 152 -5.76 5.97 -1.69
CA ARG A 152 -5.05 6.37 -0.48
C ARG A 152 -4.40 5.16 0.15
N VAL A 153 -3.09 5.24 0.35
CA VAL A 153 -2.32 4.13 0.91
C VAL A 153 -1.35 4.61 1.98
N HIS A 154 -1.23 3.82 3.03
CA HIS A 154 -0.20 3.98 4.05
C HIS A 154 0.54 2.65 4.22
N ASN A 155 1.76 2.60 3.74
CA ASN A 155 2.57 1.40 3.74
C ASN A 155 3.51 1.38 4.95
N ILE A 156 3.63 0.23 5.60
CA ILE A 156 4.55 0.00 6.72
C ILE A 156 5.48 -1.15 6.34
N VAL A 157 6.78 -0.89 6.33
CA VAL A 157 7.81 -1.90 6.09
C VAL A 157 8.75 -1.94 7.28
N ILE A 158 8.84 -3.10 7.91
CA ILE A 158 9.70 -3.36 9.06
C ILE A 158 10.69 -4.46 8.68
N VAL A 159 11.96 -4.09 8.62
CA VAL A 159 13.07 -5.03 8.44
C VAL A 159 13.90 -4.98 9.71
N GLU A 160 13.81 -6.06 10.51
CA GLU A 160 14.46 -6.11 11.83
C GLU A 160 15.98 -6.34 11.70
N ASP A 161 16.70 -6.28 12.80
CA ASP A 161 18.16 -6.31 12.84
C ASP A 161 18.74 -7.53 12.10
N GLY A 162 19.62 -7.27 11.13
CA GLY A 162 20.28 -8.29 10.32
C GLY A 162 19.38 -8.98 9.29
N ALA A 163 18.13 -8.55 9.14
CA ALA A 163 17.24 -9.05 8.11
C ALA A 163 17.48 -8.39 6.75
N GLU A 164 17.11 -9.07 5.68
CA GLU A 164 17.27 -8.59 4.30
C GLU A 164 15.97 -8.78 3.50
N LEU A 165 15.53 -7.72 2.80
CA LEU A 165 14.35 -7.73 1.94
C LEU A 165 14.59 -6.89 0.69
N ASN A 166 14.22 -7.43 -0.47
CA ASN A 166 14.09 -6.67 -1.71
C ASN A 166 12.60 -6.52 -2.05
N VAL A 167 12.17 -5.31 -2.38
CA VAL A 167 10.80 -5.01 -2.77
C VAL A 167 10.77 -4.41 -4.15
N ILE A 168 9.91 -4.93 -5.02
CA ILE A 168 9.56 -4.35 -6.32
C ILE A 168 8.18 -3.72 -6.17
N THR A 169 8.07 -2.43 -6.42
CA THR A 169 6.78 -1.74 -6.40
C THR A 169 6.42 -1.27 -7.80
N GLY A 170 5.18 -1.50 -8.20
CA GLY A 170 4.61 -0.99 -9.44
C GLY A 170 3.29 -0.27 -9.15
N CYS A 171 3.09 0.86 -9.83
CA CYS A 171 1.84 1.62 -9.83
C CYS A 171 1.39 1.78 -11.28
N SER A 172 0.13 1.51 -11.58
CA SER A 172 -0.47 1.69 -12.91
C SER A 172 -1.94 2.04 -12.80
#